data_5574b6b07f7d6d85d605ff296ebe0123
#
_entry.id   5574b6b07f7d6d85d605ff296ebe0123
#
_cell.length_a   1.000
_cell.length_b   1.000
_cell.length_c   1.000
_cell.angle_alpha   90.00
_cell.angle_beta   90.00
_cell.angle_gamma   90.00
#
_symmetry.space_group_name_H-M   'P 1'
#
loop_
_entity.id
_entity.type
_entity.pdbx_description
1 polymer ?
#
loop_
_entity_poly.entity_id
_entity_poly.type
_entity_poly.pdbx_seq_one_letter_code
_entity_poly.pdbx_strand_id
1 'polypeptide(L)'
;MSYKQIVYTTAPTAAIDPSLTSGTFRVKTLQKPQNVPSDKLLVRAHYLSLDPAMRQWLTAKRSYIAPVEIGAVMRGQSIAQVISVGADLSSKFQPGDWVVAYSGWTEYAILGAKEVEKVIVPPGGRPTDAMSVLGMTGLTAYFGMMEVGKPKAGETVVVSGAAGATGSIAGQIAKIQGAKRVIGLAGSKDKCEFLVKELGFDAAINYKDPDWKKQLKDATPEYIDVFFDNTGGEILDACLARAAKDARFAICGAISQYNSAKPQGPTSFMTVIVSFFFPPGVGVGVESFNANRCQSQRVTMKGFIVFDYAKKYSAALQDLGSWLAQGKLKRKEHIVKGGIEGAPQALVDLYKGVNTGKMMVEVAPVSEALPVKAKL
;
A
#
# COMPACT_ATOMS: atom_id res chain seq x y z
N MET A 1 -5.67 -3.57 -34.49
CA MET A 1 -5.38 -2.55 -33.45
C MET A 1 -4.29 -3.11 -32.55
N SER A 2 -3.21 -2.34 -32.33
CA SER A 2 -2.12 -2.74 -31.43
C SER A 2 -2.37 -2.26 -30.00
N TYR A 3 -1.69 -2.87 -29.04
CA TYR A 3 -1.71 -2.49 -27.64
C TYR A 3 -0.33 -2.68 -26.98
N LYS A 4 -0.12 -2.08 -25.83
CA LYS A 4 1.18 -2.03 -25.15
C LYS A 4 1.19 -2.83 -23.86
N GLN A 5 2.37 -3.40 -23.57
CA GLN A 5 2.72 -4.03 -22.30
C GLN A 5 4.04 -3.45 -21.81
N ILE A 6 4.20 -3.34 -20.51
CA ILE A 6 5.48 -2.99 -19.87
C ILE A 6 6.14 -4.26 -19.35
N VAL A 7 7.28 -4.58 -19.90
CA VAL A 7 8.04 -5.80 -19.61
C VAL A 7 9.21 -5.45 -18.71
N TYR A 8 9.43 -6.25 -17.66
CA TYR A 8 10.59 -6.16 -16.80
C TYR A 8 11.83 -6.74 -17.49
N THR A 9 12.91 -5.96 -17.61
CA THR A 9 14.09 -6.36 -18.41
C THR A 9 15.40 -6.31 -17.65
N THR A 10 15.54 -5.41 -16.67
CA THR A 10 16.82 -5.22 -15.97
C THR A 10 16.59 -5.04 -14.47
N ALA A 11 17.23 -5.90 -13.67
CA ALA A 11 17.12 -5.82 -12.21
C ALA A 11 17.77 -4.54 -11.68
N PRO A 12 17.04 -3.71 -10.91
CA PRO A 12 17.62 -2.51 -10.33
C PRO A 12 18.52 -2.87 -9.14
N THR A 13 19.74 -2.36 -9.12
CA THR A 13 20.70 -2.56 -8.02
C THR A 13 20.38 -1.66 -6.82
N ALA A 14 19.85 -0.48 -7.06
CA ALA A 14 19.38 0.48 -6.05
C ALA A 14 18.04 1.05 -6.51
N ALA A 15 18.01 2.31 -6.97
CA ALA A 15 16.81 2.92 -7.51
C ALA A 15 16.37 2.26 -8.84
N ILE A 16 15.07 2.31 -9.12
CA ILE A 16 14.49 1.92 -10.40
C ILE A 16 14.84 2.99 -11.44
N ASP A 17 15.37 2.56 -12.59
CA ASP A 17 15.51 3.43 -13.76
C ASP A 17 14.19 3.38 -14.58
N PRO A 18 13.43 4.49 -14.66
CA PRO A 18 12.16 4.53 -15.36
C PRO A 18 12.27 4.59 -16.88
N SER A 19 13.48 4.74 -17.44
CA SER A 19 13.69 4.80 -18.89
C SER A 19 13.13 3.55 -19.59
N LEU A 20 12.32 3.75 -20.61
CA LEU A 20 11.75 2.69 -21.42
C LEU A 20 12.67 2.22 -22.56
N THR A 21 13.85 2.82 -22.70
CA THR A 21 14.85 2.47 -23.73
C THR A 21 16.11 1.82 -23.14
N SER A 22 16.50 2.17 -21.91
CA SER A 22 17.72 1.69 -21.27
C SER A 22 17.52 1.21 -19.82
N GLY A 23 16.34 1.49 -19.23
CA GLY A 23 16.06 1.29 -17.80
C GLY A 23 15.60 -0.11 -17.40
N THR A 24 14.88 -0.16 -16.30
CA THR A 24 14.36 -1.39 -15.68
C THR A 24 13.27 -2.06 -16.53
N PHE A 25 12.58 -1.30 -17.36
CA PHE A 25 11.41 -1.74 -18.13
C PHE A 25 11.55 -1.43 -19.61
N ARG A 26 10.77 -2.15 -20.44
CA ARG A 26 10.62 -1.91 -21.88
C ARG A 26 9.15 -1.94 -22.27
N VAL A 27 8.81 -1.19 -23.30
CA VAL A 27 7.50 -1.31 -23.98
C VAL A 27 7.55 -2.45 -24.97
N LYS A 28 6.56 -3.33 -24.91
CA LYS A 28 6.30 -4.34 -25.93
C LYS A 28 4.96 -4.05 -26.59
N THR A 29 4.95 -3.90 -27.92
CA THR A 29 3.73 -3.68 -28.70
C THR A 29 3.27 -5.01 -29.29
N LEU A 30 1.99 -5.32 -29.13
CA LEU A 30 1.34 -6.56 -29.55
C LEU A 30 0.07 -6.26 -30.34
N GLN A 31 -0.44 -7.25 -31.08
CA GLN A 31 -1.77 -7.17 -31.69
C GLN A 31 -2.83 -7.50 -30.64
N LYS A 32 -3.92 -6.70 -30.61
CA LYS A 32 -5.05 -6.95 -29.69
C LYS A 32 -5.61 -8.35 -29.96
N PRO A 33 -5.81 -9.17 -28.92
CA PRO A 33 -6.42 -10.49 -29.06
C PRO A 33 -7.81 -10.39 -29.69
N GLN A 34 -8.07 -11.24 -30.72
CA GLN A 34 -9.36 -11.32 -31.36
C GLN A 34 -10.18 -12.51 -30.85
N ASN A 35 -9.50 -13.62 -30.58
CA ASN A 35 -10.13 -14.84 -30.11
C ASN A 35 -9.93 -14.99 -28.59
N VAL A 36 -11.02 -15.29 -27.88
CA VAL A 36 -11.02 -15.54 -26.45
C VAL A 36 -11.39 -17.01 -26.22
N PRO A 37 -10.51 -17.80 -25.57
CA PRO A 37 -10.83 -19.19 -25.22
C PRO A 37 -12.09 -19.29 -24.38
N SER A 38 -12.77 -20.43 -24.42
CA SER A 38 -14.07 -20.62 -23.76
C SER A 38 -14.02 -20.40 -22.24
N ASP A 39 -12.88 -20.70 -21.59
CA ASP A 39 -12.61 -20.59 -20.18
C ASP A 39 -11.93 -19.27 -19.75
N LYS A 40 -11.86 -18.27 -20.64
CA LYS A 40 -11.14 -17.00 -20.43
C LYS A 40 -12.02 -15.77 -20.66
N LEU A 41 -11.48 -14.63 -20.22
CA LEU A 41 -12.02 -13.29 -20.43
C LEU A 41 -10.97 -12.43 -21.13
N LEU A 42 -11.38 -11.59 -22.06
CA LEU A 42 -10.58 -10.46 -22.52
C LEU A 42 -10.98 -9.23 -21.69
N VAL A 43 -10.02 -8.64 -21.03
CA VAL A 43 -10.22 -7.41 -20.25
C VAL A 43 -9.38 -6.26 -20.81
N ARG A 44 -9.86 -5.03 -20.64
CA ARG A 44 -9.13 -3.79 -20.91
C ARG A 44 -8.86 -3.06 -19.61
N ALA A 45 -7.60 -2.75 -19.34
CA ALA A 45 -7.22 -1.96 -18.17
C ALA A 45 -7.62 -0.48 -18.35
N HIS A 46 -8.21 0.10 -17.31
CA HIS A 46 -8.50 1.54 -17.22
C HIS A 46 -7.59 2.22 -16.20
N TYR A 47 -7.35 1.58 -15.05
CA TYR A 47 -6.43 2.08 -14.03
C TYR A 47 -5.49 0.97 -13.59
N LEU A 48 -4.22 1.29 -13.51
CA LEU A 48 -3.17 0.41 -13.00
C LEU A 48 -2.80 0.82 -11.58
N SER A 49 -2.81 -0.12 -10.64
CA SER A 49 -2.33 0.09 -9.27
C SER A 49 -0.83 0.21 -9.22
N LEU A 50 -0.31 1.19 -8.46
CA LEU A 50 1.09 1.26 -8.07
C LEU A 50 1.22 1.12 -6.55
N ASP A 51 2.13 0.22 -6.14
CA ASP A 51 2.34 -0.15 -4.75
C ASP A 51 3.83 -0.22 -4.40
N PRO A 52 4.24 0.28 -3.21
CA PRO A 52 5.65 0.24 -2.80
C PRO A 52 6.25 -1.17 -2.76
N ALA A 53 5.44 -2.20 -2.50
CA ALA A 53 5.87 -3.60 -2.51
C ALA A 53 6.45 -4.05 -3.86
N MET A 54 6.10 -3.38 -4.96
CA MET A 54 6.56 -3.69 -6.31
C MET A 54 8.09 -3.66 -6.44
N ARG A 55 8.79 -2.84 -5.63
CA ARG A 55 10.26 -2.83 -5.62
C ARG A 55 10.85 -4.17 -5.19
N GLN A 56 10.22 -4.84 -4.25
CA GLN A 56 10.69 -6.13 -3.76
C GLN A 56 10.45 -7.25 -4.77
N TRP A 57 9.48 -7.10 -5.67
CA TRP A 57 9.21 -8.07 -6.72
C TRP A 57 10.26 -8.06 -7.85
N LEU A 58 11.11 -7.02 -7.91
CA LEU A 58 12.18 -6.84 -8.89
C LEU A 58 13.54 -7.31 -8.36
N THR A 59 13.57 -8.17 -7.36
CA THR A 59 14.80 -8.69 -6.75
C THR A 59 14.65 -10.17 -6.47
N ALA A 60 15.73 -10.93 -6.68
CA ALA A 60 15.78 -12.37 -6.39
C ALA A 60 15.91 -12.69 -4.88
N LYS A 61 15.86 -11.68 -3.99
CA LYS A 61 15.93 -11.92 -2.55
C LYS A 61 14.68 -12.67 -2.07
N ARG A 62 14.86 -13.48 -1.00
CA ARG A 62 13.74 -14.17 -0.34
C ARG A 62 12.64 -13.18 0.06
N SER A 63 11.41 -13.46 -0.35
CA SER A 63 10.23 -12.67 -0.07
C SER A 63 9.01 -13.57 0.13
N TYR A 64 7.88 -12.99 0.58
CA TYR A 64 6.59 -13.68 0.70
C TYR A 64 5.93 -13.98 -0.66
N ILE A 65 6.46 -13.43 -1.74
CA ILE A 65 5.98 -13.66 -3.12
C ILE A 65 7.17 -13.89 -4.04
N ALA A 66 7.02 -14.76 -5.04
CA ALA A 66 8.06 -15.00 -6.04
C ALA A 66 8.39 -13.70 -6.80
N PRO A 67 9.64 -13.46 -7.18
CA PRO A 67 10.01 -12.31 -8.00
C PRO A 67 9.35 -12.34 -9.37
N VAL A 68 9.31 -11.19 -10.02
CA VAL A 68 8.96 -11.11 -11.45
C VAL A 68 10.17 -11.58 -12.26
N GLU A 69 9.96 -12.46 -13.22
CA GLU A 69 11.03 -12.96 -14.09
C GLU A 69 11.43 -11.89 -15.12
N ILE A 70 12.73 -11.84 -15.44
CA ILE A 70 13.23 -10.98 -16.52
C ILE A 70 12.59 -11.46 -17.84
N GLY A 71 12.04 -10.51 -18.61
CA GLY A 71 11.30 -10.79 -19.84
C GLY A 71 9.79 -10.93 -19.65
N ALA A 72 9.31 -11.07 -18.41
CA ALA A 72 7.88 -11.12 -18.11
C ALA A 72 7.23 -9.72 -18.07
N VAL A 73 5.92 -9.67 -18.29
CA VAL A 73 5.13 -8.45 -18.03
C VAL A 73 5.24 -8.09 -16.56
N MET A 74 5.49 -6.81 -16.25
CA MET A 74 5.55 -6.36 -14.87
C MET A 74 4.25 -6.69 -14.15
N ARG A 75 4.34 -7.34 -12.99
CA ARG A 75 3.19 -7.73 -12.17
C ARG A 75 2.45 -6.50 -11.65
N GLY A 76 1.13 -6.57 -11.64
CA GLY A 76 0.27 -5.52 -11.08
C GLY A 76 -1.21 -5.88 -11.17
N GLN A 77 -2.00 -5.14 -10.40
CA GLN A 77 -3.45 -5.19 -10.47
C GLN A 77 -3.96 -3.98 -11.27
N SER A 78 -5.07 -4.17 -11.96
CA SER A 78 -5.76 -3.09 -12.66
C SER A 78 -7.25 -3.09 -12.33
N ILE A 79 -7.88 -1.92 -12.33
CA ILE A 79 -9.31 -1.81 -12.60
C ILE A 79 -9.48 -1.92 -14.10
N ALA A 80 -10.14 -2.97 -14.51
CA ALA A 80 -10.34 -3.29 -15.90
C ALA A 80 -11.82 -3.50 -16.21
N GLN A 81 -12.16 -3.43 -17.48
CA GLN A 81 -13.49 -3.75 -17.96
C GLN A 81 -13.44 -5.01 -18.83
N VAL A 82 -14.40 -5.89 -18.63
CA VAL A 82 -14.58 -7.08 -19.46
C VAL A 82 -15.01 -6.64 -20.86
N ILE A 83 -14.26 -7.04 -21.87
CA ILE A 83 -14.53 -6.73 -23.29
C ILE A 83 -15.21 -7.91 -23.98
N SER A 84 -14.76 -9.12 -23.69
CA SER A 84 -15.31 -10.35 -24.25
C SER A 84 -15.20 -11.49 -23.24
N VAL A 85 -16.15 -12.43 -23.32
CA VAL A 85 -16.30 -13.53 -22.37
C VAL A 85 -16.35 -14.84 -23.14
N GLY A 86 -15.51 -15.79 -22.76
CA GLY A 86 -15.58 -17.17 -23.24
C GLY A 86 -16.87 -17.87 -22.78
N ALA A 87 -17.35 -18.82 -23.55
CA ALA A 87 -18.65 -19.46 -23.35
C ALA A 87 -18.84 -20.01 -21.94
N ASP A 88 -17.80 -20.64 -21.36
CA ASP A 88 -17.86 -21.30 -20.03
C ASP A 88 -18.00 -20.29 -18.87
N LEU A 89 -17.71 -19.02 -19.11
CA LEU A 89 -17.75 -17.95 -18.11
C LEU A 89 -18.95 -17.00 -18.28
N SER A 90 -19.77 -17.19 -19.31
CA SER A 90 -20.90 -16.30 -19.66
C SER A 90 -21.99 -16.20 -18.58
N SER A 91 -22.12 -17.20 -17.71
CA SER A 91 -23.01 -17.15 -16.54
C SER A 91 -22.51 -16.26 -15.39
N LYS A 92 -21.20 -16.00 -15.34
CA LYS A 92 -20.56 -15.24 -14.26
C LYS A 92 -20.18 -13.82 -14.65
N PHE A 93 -19.79 -13.61 -15.90
CA PHE A 93 -19.30 -12.33 -16.42
C PHE A 93 -20.01 -11.94 -17.70
N GLN A 94 -20.05 -10.63 -17.94
CA GLN A 94 -20.58 -10.08 -19.21
C GLN A 94 -19.71 -8.89 -19.65
N PRO A 95 -19.67 -8.59 -20.96
CA PRO A 95 -19.05 -7.37 -21.46
C PRO A 95 -19.62 -6.13 -20.76
N GLY A 96 -18.72 -5.24 -20.33
CA GLY A 96 -19.06 -4.06 -19.55
C GLY A 96 -18.88 -4.24 -18.03
N ASP A 97 -18.75 -5.45 -17.50
CA ASP A 97 -18.46 -5.65 -16.08
C ASP A 97 -17.11 -5.03 -15.69
N TRP A 98 -17.11 -4.31 -14.57
CA TRP A 98 -15.88 -3.85 -13.94
C TRP A 98 -15.27 -4.97 -13.09
N VAL A 99 -13.96 -5.14 -13.21
CA VAL A 99 -13.20 -6.15 -12.46
C VAL A 99 -11.89 -5.58 -11.93
N VAL A 100 -11.47 -6.07 -10.76
CA VAL A 100 -10.05 -6.06 -10.39
C VAL A 100 -9.41 -7.21 -11.16
N ALA A 101 -8.40 -6.93 -11.96
CA ALA A 101 -7.72 -7.91 -12.78
C ALA A 101 -6.23 -8.01 -12.38
N TYR A 102 -5.72 -9.22 -12.25
CA TYR A 102 -4.29 -9.51 -12.08
C TYR A 102 -3.58 -9.54 -13.44
N SER A 103 -3.79 -8.48 -14.22
CA SER A 103 -3.37 -8.38 -15.62
C SER A 103 -1.86 -8.15 -15.81
N GLY A 104 -1.17 -7.69 -14.78
CA GLY A 104 0.14 -7.05 -14.97
C GLY A 104 0.01 -5.66 -15.61
N TRP A 105 1.14 -5.09 -16.00
CA TRP A 105 1.21 -3.78 -16.65
C TRP A 105 0.95 -3.92 -18.15
N THR A 106 -0.33 -4.02 -18.50
CA THR A 106 -0.79 -4.22 -19.88
C THR A 106 -2.11 -3.51 -20.13
N GLU A 107 -2.33 -3.05 -21.36
CA GLU A 107 -3.60 -2.43 -21.76
C GLU A 107 -4.72 -3.46 -21.95
N TYR A 108 -4.39 -4.66 -22.42
CA TYR A 108 -5.33 -5.77 -22.60
C TYR A 108 -4.73 -7.06 -22.07
N ALA A 109 -5.57 -7.91 -21.47
CA ALA A 109 -5.16 -9.23 -21.01
C ALA A 109 -6.26 -10.28 -21.26
N ILE A 110 -5.83 -11.51 -21.56
CA ILE A 110 -6.70 -12.69 -21.53
C ILE A 110 -6.46 -13.38 -20.20
N LEU A 111 -7.48 -13.49 -19.37
CA LEU A 111 -7.40 -13.95 -17.96
C LEU A 111 -8.43 -15.04 -17.69
N GLY A 112 -8.11 -15.95 -16.78
CA GLY A 112 -9.06 -16.91 -16.24
C GLY A 112 -9.90 -16.32 -15.11
N ALA A 113 -10.97 -17.00 -14.74
CA ALA A 113 -11.90 -16.56 -13.70
C ALA A 113 -11.24 -16.35 -12.33
N LYS A 114 -10.12 -17.02 -12.02
CA LYS A 114 -9.37 -16.86 -10.76
C LYS A 114 -8.45 -15.63 -10.75
N GLU A 115 -8.22 -15.05 -11.91
CA GLU A 115 -7.34 -13.89 -12.10
C GLU A 115 -8.12 -12.57 -12.15
N VAL A 116 -9.44 -12.64 -11.96
CA VAL A 116 -10.34 -11.48 -11.94
C VAL A 116 -11.31 -11.57 -10.78
N GLU A 117 -11.64 -10.42 -10.22
CA GLU A 117 -12.65 -10.27 -9.18
C GLU A 117 -13.65 -9.18 -9.60
N LYS A 118 -14.94 -9.50 -9.55
CA LYS A 118 -15.99 -8.57 -9.95
C LYS A 118 -16.05 -7.38 -8.98
N VAL A 119 -16.01 -6.17 -9.52
CA VAL A 119 -16.13 -4.95 -8.72
C VAL A 119 -17.61 -4.64 -8.51
N ILE A 120 -18.03 -4.63 -7.26
CA ILE A 120 -19.33 -4.13 -6.84
C ILE A 120 -19.11 -2.70 -6.36
N VAL A 121 -19.63 -1.73 -7.12
CA VAL A 121 -19.55 -0.31 -6.77
C VAL A 121 -20.75 0.05 -5.89
N PRO A 122 -20.56 0.36 -4.59
CA PRO A 122 -21.65 0.78 -3.74
C PRO A 122 -22.16 2.17 -4.15
N PRO A 123 -23.37 2.59 -3.73
CA PRO A 123 -23.86 3.95 -3.96
C PRO A 123 -22.83 5.01 -3.50
N GLY A 124 -22.50 5.97 -4.37
CA GLY A 124 -21.47 6.98 -4.13
C GLY A 124 -20.02 6.48 -4.22
N GLY A 125 -19.83 5.20 -4.50
CA GLY A 125 -18.52 4.57 -4.74
C GLY A 125 -18.00 4.80 -6.16
N ARG A 126 -16.76 4.34 -6.39
CA ARG A 126 -16.07 4.35 -7.68
C ARG A 126 -15.47 2.98 -7.94
N PRO A 127 -15.30 2.55 -9.19
CA PRO A 127 -14.57 1.31 -9.48
C PRO A 127 -13.17 1.27 -8.85
N THR A 128 -12.48 2.41 -8.78
CA THR A 128 -11.14 2.57 -8.19
C THR A 128 -11.08 2.30 -6.68
N ASP A 129 -12.22 2.39 -5.97
CA ASP A 129 -12.29 2.03 -4.54
C ASP A 129 -11.84 0.58 -4.29
N ALA A 130 -12.07 -0.32 -5.24
CA ALA A 130 -11.66 -1.72 -5.17
C ALA A 130 -10.13 -1.93 -5.26
N MET A 131 -9.34 -0.91 -5.59
CA MET A 131 -7.89 -0.93 -5.50
C MET A 131 -7.35 0.01 -4.41
N SER A 132 -8.21 0.78 -3.76
CA SER A 132 -7.85 1.70 -2.68
C SER A 132 -8.47 1.26 -1.35
N VAL A 133 -9.50 1.95 -0.89
CA VAL A 133 -10.12 1.72 0.43
C VAL A 133 -10.84 0.37 0.55
N LEU A 134 -11.41 -0.13 -0.52
CA LEU A 134 -12.09 -1.45 -0.58
C LEU A 134 -11.22 -2.52 -1.25
N GLY A 135 -9.93 -2.30 -1.35
CA GLY A 135 -8.98 -3.24 -1.92
C GLY A 135 -7.86 -3.61 -0.96
N MET A 136 -6.78 -4.12 -1.53
CA MET A 136 -5.63 -4.63 -0.77
C MET A 136 -5.04 -3.58 0.20
N THR A 137 -5.06 -2.30 -0.18
CA THR A 137 -4.53 -1.20 0.63
C THR A 137 -5.40 -0.95 1.87
N GLY A 138 -6.73 -0.94 1.70
CA GLY A 138 -7.67 -0.82 2.81
C GLY A 138 -7.63 -2.01 3.75
N LEU A 139 -7.58 -3.23 3.20
CA LEU A 139 -7.42 -4.46 3.97
C LEU A 139 -6.11 -4.47 4.77
N THR A 140 -5.00 -3.99 4.19
CA THR A 140 -3.72 -3.86 4.90
C THR A 140 -3.85 -2.90 6.09
N ALA A 141 -4.47 -1.75 5.90
CA ALA A 141 -4.72 -0.81 6.98
C ALA A 141 -5.63 -1.40 8.06
N TYR A 142 -6.70 -2.08 7.64
CA TYR A 142 -7.66 -2.71 8.54
C TYR A 142 -6.98 -3.77 9.42
N PHE A 143 -6.32 -4.76 8.84
CA PHE A 143 -5.71 -5.82 9.63
C PHE A 143 -4.52 -5.36 10.45
N GLY A 144 -3.72 -4.43 9.95
CA GLY A 144 -2.63 -3.83 10.73
C GLY A 144 -3.13 -3.07 11.94
N MET A 145 -4.28 -2.38 11.84
CA MET A 145 -4.90 -1.69 12.96
C MET A 145 -5.71 -2.64 13.86
N MET A 146 -6.57 -3.49 13.29
CA MET A 146 -7.51 -4.29 14.08
C MET A 146 -6.88 -5.55 14.69
N GLU A 147 -5.87 -6.15 14.06
CA GLU A 147 -5.28 -7.41 14.52
C GLU A 147 -3.89 -7.24 15.16
N VAL A 148 -3.18 -6.18 14.80
CA VAL A 148 -1.81 -5.94 15.28
C VAL A 148 -1.74 -4.74 16.23
N GLY A 149 -2.07 -3.55 15.75
CA GLY A 149 -2.05 -2.32 16.56
C GLY A 149 -3.10 -2.32 17.67
N LYS A 150 -4.29 -2.76 17.37
CA LYS A 150 -5.43 -2.87 18.31
C LYS A 150 -5.63 -1.61 19.16
N PRO A 151 -5.81 -0.44 18.52
CA PRO A 151 -5.98 0.80 19.25
C PRO A 151 -7.22 0.74 20.14
N LYS A 152 -7.12 1.34 21.31
CA LYS A 152 -8.19 1.41 22.31
C LYS A 152 -8.62 2.86 22.53
N ALA A 153 -9.81 3.03 23.08
CA ALA A 153 -10.26 4.35 23.51
C ALA A 153 -9.26 4.96 24.50
N GLY A 154 -8.96 6.24 24.32
CA GLY A 154 -8.03 6.99 25.18
C GLY A 154 -6.55 6.91 24.76
N GLU A 155 -6.17 6.04 23.82
CA GLU A 155 -4.78 5.86 23.41
C GLU A 155 -4.29 6.88 22.37
N THR A 156 -2.98 7.06 22.33
CA THR A 156 -2.25 7.87 21.33
C THR A 156 -1.73 6.96 20.22
N VAL A 157 -2.15 7.24 18.99
CA VAL A 157 -1.76 6.49 17.77
C VAL A 157 -0.92 7.38 16.88
N VAL A 158 0.22 6.87 16.43
CA VAL A 158 1.06 7.52 15.42
C VAL A 158 1.08 6.67 14.16
N VAL A 159 1.02 7.31 13.00
CA VAL A 159 1.06 6.65 11.69
C VAL A 159 2.15 7.26 10.84
N SER A 160 3.10 6.48 10.37
CA SER A 160 4.10 6.92 9.40
C SER A 160 3.62 6.76 7.96
N GLY A 161 4.11 7.61 7.04
CA GLY A 161 3.58 7.64 5.67
C GLY A 161 2.07 7.89 5.65
N ALA A 162 1.59 8.69 6.60
CA ALA A 162 0.17 8.86 6.94
C ALA A 162 -0.68 9.38 5.78
N ALA A 163 -0.11 10.19 4.89
CA ALA A 163 -0.83 10.72 3.72
C ALA A 163 -0.82 9.76 2.51
N GLY A 164 -0.19 8.59 2.63
CA GLY A 164 -0.23 7.53 1.62
C GLY A 164 -1.52 6.72 1.67
N ALA A 165 -1.67 5.78 0.74
CA ALA A 165 -2.88 4.99 0.59
C ALA A 165 -3.25 4.21 1.87
N THR A 166 -2.31 3.44 2.43
CA THR A 166 -2.53 2.63 3.64
C THR A 166 -2.59 3.50 4.90
N GLY A 167 -1.64 4.44 5.04
CA GLY A 167 -1.52 5.27 6.24
C GLY A 167 -2.74 6.16 6.48
N SER A 168 -3.32 6.72 5.42
CA SER A 168 -4.51 7.57 5.53
C SER A 168 -5.73 6.81 6.03
N ILE A 169 -5.87 5.54 5.65
CA ILE A 169 -6.95 4.67 6.12
C ILE A 169 -6.67 4.21 7.55
N ALA A 170 -5.43 3.81 7.85
CA ALA A 170 -5.04 3.34 9.19
C ALA A 170 -5.33 4.38 10.28
N GLY A 171 -4.98 5.64 10.04
CA GLY A 171 -5.25 6.71 11.02
C GLY A 171 -6.74 6.97 11.21
N GLN A 172 -7.55 6.92 10.15
CA GLN A 172 -9.00 7.05 10.27
C GLN A 172 -9.60 5.86 11.02
N ILE A 173 -9.12 4.64 10.81
CA ILE A 173 -9.53 3.46 11.60
C ILE A 173 -9.21 3.68 13.08
N ALA A 174 -8.05 4.24 13.42
CA ALA A 174 -7.72 4.57 14.81
C ALA A 174 -8.73 5.55 15.42
N LYS A 175 -9.16 6.57 14.68
CA LYS A 175 -10.24 7.49 15.13
C LYS A 175 -11.56 6.76 15.33
N ILE A 176 -11.93 5.87 14.41
CA ILE A 176 -13.17 5.06 14.53
C ILE A 176 -13.12 4.17 15.76
N GLN A 177 -11.94 3.65 16.13
CA GLN A 177 -11.74 2.83 17.34
C GLN A 177 -11.66 3.67 18.63
N GLY A 178 -11.83 5.00 18.56
CA GLY A 178 -11.88 5.87 19.72
C GLY A 178 -10.51 6.32 20.27
N ALA A 179 -9.45 6.22 19.47
CA ALA A 179 -8.15 6.77 19.87
C ALA A 179 -8.30 8.25 20.28
N LYS A 180 -7.74 8.60 21.44
CA LYS A 180 -7.75 9.97 21.97
C LYS A 180 -6.99 10.92 21.05
N ARG A 181 -5.90 10.43 20.48
CA ARG A 181 -5.00 11.22 19.67
C ARG A 181 -4.45 10.41 18.49
N VAL A 182 -4.59 10.94 17.28
CA VAL A 182 -4.03 10.33 16.06
C VAL A 182 -3.11 11.34 15.40
N ILE A 183 -1.82 11.02 15.31
CA ILE A 183 -0.76 11.86 14.76
C ILE A 183 -0.26 11.23 13.46
N GLY A 184 -0.20 12.02 12.38
CA GLY A 184 0.34 11.60 11.11
C GLY A 184 1.74 12.12 10.86
N LEU A 185 2.66 11.26 10.38
CA LEU A 185 3.96 11.67 9.87
C LEU A 185 3.90 11.65 8.34
N ALA A 186 4.17 12.80 7.71
CA ALA A 186 4.11 12.98 6.26
C ALA A 186 5.30 13.81 5.75
N GLY A 187 5.52 13.88 4.43
CA GLY A 187 6.74 14.47 3.86
C GLY A 187 6.55 15.84 3.23
N SER A 188 5.44 16.55 3.51
CA SER A 188 5.23 17.93 3.07
C SER A 188 4.13 18.60 3.89
N LYS A 189 4.12 19.94 3.88
CA LYS A 189 3.11 20.75 4.55
C LYS A 189 1.70 20.45 4.03
N ASP A 190 1.50 20.38 2.72
CA ASP A 190 0.19 20.13 2.11
C ASP A 190 -0.37 18.76 2.52
N LYS A 191 0.50 17.74 2.68
CA LYS A 191 0.12 16.44 3.20
C LYS A 191 -0.28 16.50 4.67
N CYS A 192 0.41 17.26 5.47
CA CYS A 192 0.03 17.49 6.87
C CYS A 192 -1.32 18.22 6.98
N GLU A 193 -1.54 19.22 6.15
CA GLU A 193 -2.84 19.91 6.08
C GLU A 193 -3.97 18.98 5.66
N PHE A 194 -3.76 18.14 4.64
CA PHE A 194 -4.71 17.11 4.22
C PHE A 194 -5.10 16.17 5.38
N LEU A 195 -4.11 15.68 6.14
CA LEU A 195 -4.35 14.79 7.27
C LEU A 195 -5.24 15.45 8.33
N VAL A 196 -4.95 16.68 8.71
CA VAL A 196 -5.70 17.37 9.76
C VAL A 196 -7.04 17.86 9.26
N LYS A 197 -7.06 18.60 8.14
CA LYS A 197 -8.27 19.30 7.67
C LYS A 197 -9.28 18.37 7.00
N GLU A 198 -8.81 17.37 6.25
CA GLU A 198 -9.69 16.48 5.49
C GLU A 198 -9.94 15.15 6.22
N LEU A 199 -8.93 14.55 6.86
CA LEU A 199 -9.04 13.22 7.46
C LEU A 199 -9.27 13.24 8.98
N GLY A 200 -9.20 14.40 9.63
CA GLY A 200 -9.50 14.55 11.05
C GLY A 200 -8.44 14.01 12.01
N PHE A 201 -7.18 13.94 11.57
CA PHE A 201 -6.06 13.69 12.46
C PHE A 201 -5.92 14.85 13.45
N ASP A 202 -5.51 14.56 14.68
CA ASP A 202 -5.36 15.59 15.73
C ASP A 202 -4.11 16.44 15.53
N ALA A 203 -3.08 15.86 14.90
CA ALA A 203 -1.87 16.56 14.49
C ALA A 203 -1.22 15.87 13.28
N ALA A 204 -0.43 16.61 12.54
CA ALA A 204 0.42 16.06 11.48
C ALA A 204 1.77 16.77 11.48
N ILE A 205 2.84 16.00 11.27
CA ILE A 205 4.22 16.46 11.37
C ILE A 205 4.91 16.17 10.05
N ASN A 206 5.55 17.20 9.49
CA ASN A 206 6.41 17.05 8.34
C ASN A 206 7.79 16.54 8.79
N TYR A 207 8.08 15.26 8.56
CA TYR A 207 9.35 14.64 8.97
C TYR A 207 10.59 15.18 8.22
N LYS A 208 10.42 16.11 7.27
CA LYS A 208 11.51 16.82 6.60
C LYS A 208 11.88 18.13 7.31
N ASP A 209 11.07 18.58 8.27
CA ASP A 209 11.40 19.78 9.05
C ASP A 209 12.55 19.45 10.02
N PRO A 210 13.50 20.36 10.22
CA PRO A 210 14.67 20.10 11.07
C PRO A 210 14.33 19.72 12.52
N ASP A 211 13.21 20.21 13.04
CA ASP A 211 12.75 20.02 14.42
C ASP A 211 11.63 18.98 14.56
N TRP A 212 11.36 18.15 13.52
CA TRP A 212 10.26 17.21 13.52
C TRP A 212 10.24 16.24 14.72
N LYS A 213 11.42 15.85 15.26
CA LYS A 213 11.51 15.01 16.45
C LYS A 213 11.01 15.73 17.70
N LYS A 214 11.28 17.04 17.80
CA LYS A 214 10.72 17.88 18.87
C LYS A 214 9.21 17.99 18.70
N GLN A 215 8.73 18.25 17.50
CA GLN A 215 7.29 18.29 17.20
C GLN A 215 6.61 16.95 17.55
N LEU A 216 7.23 15.81 17.26
CA LEU A 216 6.72 14.49 17.65
C LEU A 216 6.62 14.35 19.17
N LYS A 217 7.66 14.78 19.91
CA LYS A 217 7.67 14.78 21.37
C LYS A 217 6.53 15.63 21.93
N ASP A 218 6.33 16.83 21.40
CA ASP A 218 5.31 17.78 21.84
C ASP A 218 3.89 17.27 21.51
N ALA A 219 3.73 16.59 20.36
CA ALA A 219 2.46 15.98 19.95
C ALA A 219 2.12 14.68 20.73
N THR A 220 3.10 14.03 21.36
CA THR A 220 2.92 12.78 22.11
C THR A 220 3.32 12.94 23.58
N PRO A 221 2.70 13.85 24.37
CA PRO A 221 3.11 14.10 25.76
C PRO A 221 2.98 12.86 26.65
N GLU A 222 1.97 12.02 26.40
CA GLU A 222 1.69 10.77 27.13
C GLU A 222 2.31 9.53 26.44
N TYR A 223 3.32 9.74 25.55
CA TYR A 223 3.96 8.70 24.74
C TYR A 223 3.06 8.12 23.65
N ILE A 224 3.51 7.05 22.97
CA ILE A 224 2.87 6.40 21.83
C ILE A 224 2.41 5.00 22.23
N ASP A 225 1.11 4.77 22.25
CA ASP A 225 0.53 3.45 22.57
C ASP A 225 0.51 2.55 21.33
N VAL A 226 0.21 3.11 20.15
CA VAL A 226 0.17 2.36 18.89
C VAL A 226 0.96 3.12 17.82
N PHE A 227 1.86 2.41 17.15
CA PHE A 227 2.54 2.93 15.96
C PHE A 227 2.26 2.04 14.75
N PHE A 228 1.74 2.63 13.69
CA PHE A 228 1.56 1.97 12.40
C PHE A 228 2.66 2.42 11.44
N ASP A 229 3.59 1.53 11.15
CA ASP A 229 4.79 1.87 10.39
C ASP A 229 4.73 1.44 8.93
N ASN A 230 4.75 2.43 8.03
CA ASN A 230 4.92 2.25 6.59
C ASN A 230 6.33 2.62 6.11
N THR A 231 7.14 3.28 6.95
CA THR A 231 8.33 4.02 6.52
C THR A 231 9.63 3.36 6.95
N GLY A 232 9.69 2.87 8.20
CA GLY A 232 10.93 2.35 8.79
C GLY A 232 11.98 3.43 9.05
N GLY A 233 13.23 3.01 9.23
CA GLY A 233 14.40 3.89 9.37
C GLY A 233 14.30 4.84 10.56
N GLU A 234 14.74 6.07 10.38
CA GLU A 234 14.81 7.10 11.42
C GLU A 234 13.46 7.43 12.07
N ILE A 235 12.37 7.31 11.31
CA ILE A 235 11.00 7.52 11.84
C ILE A 235 10.64 6.43 12.84
N LEU A 236 10.93 5.17 12.52
CA LEU A 236 10.71 4.05 13.45
C LEU A 236 11.55 4.23 14.72
N ASP A 237 12.83 4.62 14.61
CA ASP A 237 13.69 4.89 15.76
C ASP A 237 13.14 5.98 16.67
N ALA A 238 12.70 7.09 16.09
CA ALA A 238 12.13 8.19 16.86
C ALA A 238 10.82 7.80 17.57
N CYS A 239 9.98 6.97 16.92
CA CYS A 239 8.75 6.45 17.53
C CYS A 239 9.05 5.44 18.64
N LEU A 240 10.06 4.56 18.46
CA LEU A 240 10.51 3.65 19.53
C LEU A 240 11.01 4.41 20.78
N ALA A 241 11.73 5.50 20.58
CA ALA A 241 12.17 6.37 21.68
C ALA A 241 11.01 7.04 22.43
N ARG A 242 9.81 7.04 21.82
CA ARG A 242 8.58 7.62 22.39
C ARG A 242 7.52 6.57 22.74
N ALA A 243 7.86 5.27 22.73
CA ALA A 243 6.92 4.21 23.04
C ALA A 243 6.40 4.30 24.48
N ALA A 244 5.11 4.17 24.68
CA ALA A 244 4.47 3.98 25.97
C ALA A 244 4.75 2.57 26.52
N LYS A 245 4.42 2.34 27.77
CA LYS A 245 4.44 1.00 28.35
C LYS A 245 3.42 0.11 27.64
N ASP A 246 3.85 -1.10 27.26
CA ASP A 246 3.05 -2.09 26.53
C ASP A 246 2.59 -1.60 25.13
N ALA A 247 3.33 -0.67 24.53
CA ALA A 247 3.06 -0.16 23.19
C ALA A 247 3.08 -1.27 22.12
N ARG A 248 2.30 -1.08 21.07
CA ARG A 248 2.14 -2.04 19.97
C ARG A 248 2.51 -1.37 18.63
N PHE A 249 3.52 -1.92 17.99
CA PHE A 249 4.06 -1.40 16.74
C PHE A 249 3.72 -2.36 15.61
N ALA A 250 2.79 -1.96 14.74
CA ALA A 250 2.39 -2.69 13.56
C ALA A 250 3.32 -2.32 12.39
N ILE A 251 4.21 -3.24 12.02
CA ILE A 251 5.20 -3.02 10.96
C ILE A 251 4.61 -3.47 9.63
N CYS A 252 4.11 -2.51 8.87
CA CYS A 252 3.49 -2.69 7.56
C CYS A 252 4.53 -2.66 6.44
N GLY A 253 5.54 -1.80 6.53
CA GLY A 253 6.55 -1.63 5.50
C GLY A 253 7.71 -0.74 5.92
N ALA A 254 8.69 -0.60 5.03
CA ALA A 254 9.87 0.22 5.24
C ALA A 254 10.25 0.95 3.94
N ILE A 255 9.30 1.75 3.39
CA ILE A 255 9.46 2.36 2.06
C ILE A 255 10.74 3.22 1.94
N SER A 256 11.20 3.82 3.03
CA SER A 256 12.45 4.59 3.06
C SER A 256 13.69 3.75 2.74
N GLN A 257 13.60 2.42 2.90
CA GLN A 257 14.71 1.48 2.76
C GLN A 257 14.68 0.67 1.46
N TYR A 258 13.56 0.67 0.72
CA TYR A 258 13.37 -0.25 -0.42
C TYR A 258 14.33 0.01 -1.59
N ASN A 259 14.75 1.24 -1.81
CA ASN A 259 15.69 1.65 -2.87
C ASN A 259 17.13 1.81 -2.35
N SER A 260 17.40 1.48 -1.08
CA SER A 260 18.73 1.56 -0.52
C SER A 260 19.57 0.34 -0.91
N ALA A 261 20.78 0.57 -1.40
CA ALA A 261 21.75 -0.51 -1.63
C ALA A 261 22.21 -1.16 -0.30
N LYS A 262 22.19 -0.39 0.79
CA LYS A 262 22.50 -0.82 2.15
C LYS A 262 21.36 -0.40 3.07
N PRO A 263 20.25 -1.17 3.12
CA PRO A 263 19.14 -0.86 4.01
C PRO A 263 19.64 -0.82 5.46
N GLN A 264 19.29 0.27 6.14
CA GLN A 264 19.58 0.43 7.57
C GLN A 264 18.30 0.12 8.34
N GLY A 265 18.39 -0.87 9.21
CA GLY A 265 17.37 -1.09 10.25
C GLY A 265 17.45 0.04 11.28
N PRO A 266 16.43 0.18 12.12
CA PRO A 266 16.54 1.05 13.28
C PRO A 266 17.73 0.59 14.12
N THR A 267 18.53 1.53 14.58
CA THR A 267 19.63 1.26 15.53
C THR A 267 19.09 0.62 16.80
N SER A 268 17.84 0.94 17.13
CA SER A 268 17.05 0.35 18.20
C SER A 268 16.58 -1.09 17.96
N PHE A 269 16.57 -1.58 16.72
CA PHE A 269 16.00 -2.91 16.38
C PHE A 269 16.86 -4.08 16.84
N MET A 270 18.19 -3.93 16.80
CA MET A 270 19.12 -4.96 17.28
C MET A 270 18.87 -5.34 18.75
N THR A 271 18.32 -4.44 19.53
CA THR A 271 18.09 -4.65 20.96
C THR A 271 16.84 -5.48 21.24
N VAL A 272 15.78 -5.34 20.45
CA VAL A 272 14.57 -6.16 20.60
C VAL A 272 14.89 -7.62 20.27
N ILE A 273 15.74 -7.88 19.27
CA ILE A 273 16.14 -9.24 18.88
C ILE A 273 17.15 -9.84 19.87
N VAL A 274 18.11 -9.07 20.35
CA VAL A 274 19.14 -9.53 21.30
C VAL A 274 18.52 -9.96 22.63
N SER A 275 17.47 -9.28 23.10
CA SER A 275 16.76 -9.67 24.34
C SER A 275 16.04 -11.03 24.26
N PHE A 276 15.73 -11.51 23.04
CA PHE A 276 15.05 -12.80 22.83
C PHE A 276 16.01 -13.98 22.63
N PHE A 277 17.27 -13.76 22.23
CA PHE A 277 18.18 -14.84 21.79
C PHE A 277 19.44 -15.05 22.64
N PHE A 278 19.75 -14.16 23.60
CA PHE A 278 20.95 -14.33 24.43
C PHE A 278 20.62 -14.28 25.94
N PRO A 279 21.11 -15.27 26.72
CA PRO A 279 20.99 -15.21 28.15
C PRO A 279 21.83 -14.05 28.73
N PRO A 280 21.48 -13.52 29.92
CA PRO A 280 22.21 -12.43 30.54
C PRO A 280 23.67 -12.83 30.77
N GLY A 281 24.63 -12.09 30.20
CA GLY A 281 26.04 -12.28 30.41
C GLY A 281 26.96 -12.30 29.19
N VAL A 282 26.40 -12.27 27.94
CA VAL A 282 27.22 -12.17 26.73
C VAL A 282 27.27 -10.71 26.29
N GLY A 283 28.36 -10.03 26.62
CA GLY A 283 28.65 -8.66 26.21
C GLY A 283 28.96 -8.59 24.71
N VAL A 284 28.07 -8.02 23.92
CA VAL A 284 28.39 -7.50 22.60
C VAL A 284 28.51 -5.98 22.76
N GLY A 285 29.74 -5.48 22.65
CA GLY A 285 30.05 -4.06 22.75
C GLY A 285 29.35 -3.29 21.62
N VAL A 286 28.29 -2.60 21.94
CA VAL A 286 27.67 -1.57 21.12
C VAL A 286 27.61 -0.31 21.96
N GLU A 287 28.49 0.62 21.66
CA GLU A 287 28.48 1.94 22.28
C GLU A 287 27.18 2.67 21.93
N SER A 288 26.54 3.21 22.97
CA SER A 288 25.33 4.05 22.97
C SER A 288 24.03 3.39 22.50
N PHE A 289 23.42 2.56 23.36
CA PHE A 289 22.10 2.07 23.11
C PHE A 289 21.17 2.11 24.35
N ASN A 290 19.95 2.64 24.19
CA ASN A 290 18.90 2.62 25.22
C ASN A 290 18.13 1.28 25.25
N ALA A 291 18.84 0.14 25.30
CA ALA A 291 18.27 -1.19 25.49
C ALA A 291 17.30 -1.25 26.67
N ASN A 292 17.61 -0.52 27.73
CA ASN A 292 16.81 -0.44 28.92
C ASN A 292 15.38 0.13 28.67
N ARG A 293 15.15 0.91 27.61
CA ARG A 293 13.81 1.46 27.34
C ARG A 293 12.86 0.44 26.70
N CYS A 294 13.28 -0.33 25.70
CA CYS A 294 12.39 -1.32 25.08
C CYS A 294 12.03 -2.42 26.07
N GLN A 295 12.99 -2.90 26.86
CA GLN A 295 12.74 -3.88 27.91
C GLN A 295 11.86 -3.30 29.02
N SER A 296 12.10 -2.09 29.46
CA SER A 296 11.31 -1.43 30.50
C SER A 296 9.89 -1.08 30.02
N GLN A 297 9.70 -0.75 28.74
CA GLN A 297 8.39 -0.42 28.16
C GLN A 297 7.62 -1.63 27.64
N ARG A 298 8.23 -2.82 27.52
CA ARG A 298 7.58 -4.06 27.03
C ARG A 298 6.91 -3.89 25.66
N VAL A 299 7.56 -3.18 24.74
CA VAL A 299 7.04 -2.90 23.40
C VAL A 299 6.88 -4.19 22.60
N THR A 300 5.71 -4.38 22.02
CA THR A 300 5.45 -5.44 21.05
C THR A 300 5.61 -4.89 19.64
N MET A 301 6.55 -5.41 18.85
CA MET A 301 6.69 -5.12 17.42
C MET A 301 6.29 -6.35 16.62
N LYS A 302 5.34 -6.19 15.69
CA LYS A 302 4.86 -7.31 14.87
C LYS A 302 4.75 -6.90 13.41
N GLY A 303 5.52 -7.58 12.54
CA GLY A 303 5.29 -7.58 11.11
C GLY A 303 4.04 -8.39 10.75
N PHE A 304 3.38 -8.03 9.67
CA PHE A 304 2.22 -8.75 9.18
C PHE A 304 2.13 -8.66 7.65
N ILE A 305 1.52 -9.67 7.06
CA ILE A 305 1.20 -9.70 5.63
C ILE A 305 -0.31 -9.83 5.51
N VAL A 306 -0.93 -8.98 4.71
CA VAL A 306 -2.40 -8.95 4.55
C VAL A 306 -2.97 -10.30 4.12
N PHE A 307 -2.25 -11.08 3.31
CA PHE A 307 -2.68 -12.40 2.83
C PHE A 307 -2.89 -13.43 3.95
N ASP A 308 -2.26 -13.26 5.12
CA ASP A 308 -2.46 -14.15 6.27
C ASP A 308 -3.91 -14.07 6.82
N TYR A 309 -4.62 -12.99 6.48
CA TYR A 309 -5.98 -12.72 6.92
C TYR A 309 -7.06 -13.00 5.85
N ALA A 310 -6.72 -13.68 4.74
CA ALA A 310 -7.62 -13.85 3.60
C ALA A 310 -9.02 -14.38 3.97
N LYS A 311 -9.10 -15.28 4.96
CA LYS A 311 -10.38 -15.82 5.48
C LYS A 311 -11.29 -14.76 6.12
N LYS A 312 -10.75 -13.61 6.51
CA LYS A 312 -11.47 -12.51 7.16
C LYS A 312 -11.78 -11.34 6.21
N TYR A 313 -11.39 -11.41 4.94
CA TYR A 313 -11.55 -10.30 4.00
C TYR A 313 -12.99 -9.84 3.86
N SER A 314 -13.94 -10.77 3.77
CA SER A 314 -15.36 -10.43 3.60
C SER A 314 -15.88 -9.53 4.74
N ALA A 315 -15.59 -9.87 5.98
CA ALA A 315 -15.99 -9.07 7.14
C ALA A 315 -15.28 -7.69 7.15
N ALA A 316 -13.97 -7.68 6.87
CA ALA A 316 -13.21 -6.43 6.80
C ALA A 316 -13.72 -5.48 5.70
N LEU A 317 -14.07 -6.02 4.53
CA LEU A 317 -14.65 -5.22 3.43
C LEU A 317 -16.05 -4.70 3.76
N GLN A 318 -16.84 -5.44 4.54
CA GLN A 318 -18.14 -4.96 5.04
C GLN A 318 -17.96 -3.77 5.97
N ASP A 319 -17.03 -3.85 6.92
CA ASP A 319 -16.72 -2.74 7.83
C ASP A 319 -16.22 -1.51 7.06
N LEU A 320 -15.21 -1.70 6.19
CA LEU A 320 -14.65 -0.62 5.38
C LEU A 320 -15.70 0.03 4.48
N GLY A 321 -16.54 -0.78 3.84
CA GLY A 321 -17.64 -0.31 2.99
C GLY A 321 -18.69 0.46 3.79
N SER A 322 -19.04 -0.03 4.97
CA SER A 322 -19.97 0.63 5.89
C SER A 322 -19.42 1.99 6.36
N TRP A 323 -18.15 2.04 6.79
CA TRP A 323 -17.51 3.28 7.21
C TRP A 323 -17.38 4.29 6.08
N LEU A 324 -17.10 3.82 4.86
CA LEU A 324 -17.05 4.66 3.66
C LEU A 324 -18.43 5.25 3.36
N ALA A 325 -19.49 4.42 3.36
CA ALA A 325 -20.86 4.86 3.11
C ALA A 325 -21.38 5.84 4.18
N GLN A 326 -20.94 5.68 5.44
CA GLN A 326 -21.25 6.59 6.53
C GLN A 326 -20.40 7.88 6.53
N GLY A 327 -19.46 8.04 5.60
CA GLY A 327 -18.54 9.18 5.58
C GLY A 327 -17.49 9.17 6.69
N LYS A 328 -17.39 8.08 7.46
CA LYS A 328 -16.38 7.90 8.52
C LYS A 328 -14.99 7.60 7.96
N LEU A 329 -14.93 7.02 6.76
CA LEU A 329 -13.72 6.89 5.96
C LEU A 329 -13.78 7.79 4.74
N LYS A 330 -12.73 8.54 4.53
CA LYS A 330 -12.48 9.32 3.32
C LYS A 330 -11.29 8.71 2.58
N ARG A 331 -11.33 8.82 1.26
CA ARG A 331 -10.28 8.32 0.38
C ARG A 331 -9.73 9.41 -0.52
N LYS A 332 -8.49 9.28 -0.89
CA LYS A 332 -7.84 10.14 -1.90
C LYS A 332 -7.07 9.28 -2.89
N GLU A 333 -7.15 9.66 -4.13
CA GLU A 333 -6.49 9.00 -5.25
C GLU A 333 -5.60 10.01 -5.97
N HIS A 334 -4.41 9.57 -6.34
CA HIS A 334 -3.48 10.32 -7.17
C HIS A 334 -3.41 9.61 -8.52
N ILE A 335 -4.12 10.15 -9.51
CA ILE A 335 -4.21 9.57 -10.85
C ILE A 335 -3.17 10.22 -11.76
N VAL A 336 -2.21 9.41 -12.21
CA VAL A 336 -1.23 9.81 -13.23
C VAL A 336 -1.83 9.54 -14.61
N LYS A 337 -1.97 10.57 -15.42
CA LYS A 337 -2.45 10.48 -16.80
C LYS A 337 -1.30 10.21 -17.77
N GLY A 338 -1.63 9.75 -18.99
CA GLY A 338 -0.64 9.57 -20.07
C GLY A 338 -0.42 8.12 -20.49
N GLY A 339 -1.32 7.21 -20.07
CA GLY A 339 -1.28 5.82 -20.50
C GLY A 339 -0.26 4.97 -19.75
N ILE A 340 -0.17 3.71 -20.16
CA ILE A 340 0.63 2.70 -19.44
C ILE A 340 2.13 2.98 -19.44
N GLU A 341 2.64 3.72 -20.43
CA GLU A 341 4.06 4.11 -20.53
C GLU A 341 4.49 5.06 -19.40
N GLY A 342 3.53 5.73 -18.76
CA GLY A 342 3.79 6.53 -17.55
C GLY A 342 4.05 5.72 -16.27
N ALA A 343 3.73 4.41 -16.27
CA ALA A 343 3.80 3.59 -15.07
C ALA A 343 5.21 3.47 -14.46
N PRO A 344 6.32 3.31 -15.21
CA PRO A 344 7.67 3.29 -14.63
C PRO A 344 8.05 4.58 -13.90
N GLN A 345 7.78 5.74 -14.50
CA GLN A 345 8.04 7.02 -13.87
C GLN A 345 7.15 7.24 -12.64
N ALA A 346 5.87 6.93 -12.74
CA ALA A 346 4.93 7.02 -11.63
C ALA A 346 5.34 6.11 -10.45
N LEU A 347 5.91 4.93 -10.72
CA LEU A 347 6.45 4.06 -9.67
C LEU A 347 7.67 4.70 -8.97
N VAL A 348 8.56 5.35 -9.70
CA VAL A 348 9.68 6.12 -9.12
C VAL A 348 9.17 7.29 -8.29
N ASP A 349 8.14 8.00 -8.76
CA ASP A 349 7.56 9.14 -8.06
C ASP A 349 6.81 8.72 -6.79
N LEU A 350 6.23 7.50 -6.78
CA LEU A 350 5.68 6.89 -5.56
C LEU A 350 6.74 6.77 -4.45
N TYR A 351 7.96 6.31 -4.78
CA TYR A 351 9.05 6.21 -3.79
C TYR A 351 9.59 7.59 -3.36
N LYS A 352 9.48 8.61 -4.20
CA LYS A 352 9.78 10.00 -3.84
C LYS A 352 8.67 10.62 -2.98
N GLY A 353 7.56 9.92 -2.82
CA GLY A 353 6.41 10.41 -2.06
C GLY A 353 5.72 11.59 -2.76
N VAL A 354 5.58 11.59 -4.07
CA VAL A 354 4.85 12.63 -4.81
C VAL A 354 3.34 12.56 -4.53
N ASN A 355 2.81 11.34 -4.40
CA ASN A 355 1.37 11.10 -4.24
C ASN A 355 0.82 11.53 -2.88
N THR A 356 -0.44 11.95 -2.86
CA THR A 356 -1.31 11.95 -1.70
C THR A 356 -2.42 10.92 -1.94
N GLY A 357 -2.60 9.98 -1.01
CA GLY A 357 -3.51 8.85 -1.20
C GLY A 357 -2.96 7.75 -2.11
N LYS A 358 -3.86 6.98 -2.72
CA LYS A 358 -3.54 5.85 -3.61
C LYS A 358 -3.05 6.33 -4.96
N MET A 359 -1.83 5.94 -5.34
CA MET A 359 -1.30 6.22 -6.69
C MET A 359 -1.78 5.16 -7.69
N MET A 360 -2.32 5.63 -8.81
CA MET A 360 -2.74 4.82 -9.95
C MET A 360 -2.33 5.50 -11.25
N VAL A 361 -2.17 4.73 -12.31
CA VAL A 361 -1.96 5.24 -13.68
C VAL A 361 -3.24 5.03 -14.46
N GLU A 362 -3.75 6.10 -15.08
CA GLU A 362 -4.84 6.01 -16.05
C GLU A 362 -4.30 5.43 -17.35
N VAL A 363 -4.65 4.18 -17.62
CA VAL A 363 -4.23 3.44 -18.85
C VAL A 363 -5.16 3.78 -20.01
N ALA A 364 -6.46 3.84 -19.73
CA ALA A 364 -7.47 4.29 -20.68
C ALA A 364 -8.54 5.10 -19.96
N PRO A 365 -9.03 6.20 -20.57
CA PRO A 365 -10.08 7.02 -19.96
C PRO A 365 -11.37 6.21 -19.71
N VAL A 366 -12.07 6.49 -18.63
CA VAL A 366 -13.38 5.85 -18.33
C VAL A 366 -14.43 6.24 -19.37
N SER A 367 -14.31 7.39 -20.02
CA SER A 367 -15.18 7.79 -21.12
C SER A 367 -15.15 6.82 -22.32
N GLU A 368 -14.12 5.98 -22.42
CA GLU A 368 -13.99 4.91 -23.42
C GLU A 368 -14.49 3.56 -22.91
N ALA A 369 -15.04 3.50 -21.69
CA ALA A 369 -15.58 2.26 -21.14
C ALA A 369 -16.90 1.89 -21.83
N LEU A 370 -17.12 0.58 -21.95
CA LEU A 370 -18.41 0.06 -22.43
C LEU A 370 -19.50 0.37 -21.40
N PRO A 371 -20.73 0.65 -21.83
CA PRO A 371 -21.84 0.83 -20.91
C PRO A 371 -22.06 -0.48 -20.11
N VAL A 372 -22.27 -0.33 -18.82
CA VAL A 372 -22.68 -1.46 -17.96
C VAL A 372 -24.12 -1.82 -18.35
N LYS A 373 -24.35 -3.02 -18.86
CA LYS A 373 -25.72 -3.49 -19.09
C LYS A 373 -26.41 -3.62 -17.74
N ALA A 374 -27.43 -2.81 -17.50
CA ALA A 374 -28.31 -2.98 -16.35
C ALA A 374 -28.88 -4.42 -16.42
N LYS A 375 -28.80 -5.16 -15.33
CA LYS A 375 -29.60 -6.37 -15.19
C LYS A 375 -31.05 -5.90 -15.12
N LEU A 376 -31.82 -6.15 -16.18
CA LEU A 376 -33.27 -6.09 -16.17
C LEU A 376 -33.81 -7.15 -15.23
#